data_43560f4d4e5bef5b74455b3b20b7d9c1
#
_entry.id   43560f4d4e5bef5b74455b3b20b7d9c1
#
_cell.length_a   1.000
_cell.length_b   1.000
_cell.length_c   1.000
_cell.angle_alpha   90.00
_cell.angle_beta   90.00
_cell.angle_gamma   90.00
#
_symmetry.space_group_name_H-M   'P 1'
#
loop_
_entity.id
_entity.type
_entity.pdbx_description
1 polymer ?
#
loop_
_entity_poly.entity_id
_entity_poly.type
_entity_poly.pdbx_seq_one_letter_code
_entity_poly.pdbx_strand_id
1 'polypeptide(L)'
;MIISASRRTDIPSYYSEWFFNRLKEQYVLVRNPMNMHQIGKIDLSPKVVDGIVFWTKNPVPMLNRLEELEKYNYYFQFTLTAYGPEVETGLPSKNKVIIPSFQRLSKEIGKKKVVWRYDPIFLNEKYTIDYHCRYFAVLASKLAPYTEKCTISFLDYYRNTERNMKPLHIHPLTVEQQKEIIEKFVRIAQRYNLHLDTCAESCDFGKFGVSHACCIDKERFERIGKYKLNVEKDKNQREECGCVASIDIGAYNTCRNGCLYCYANYSGMSVNNNFGKHNLESPLLFGKVNEEDKVKERNVTSLIDRQMTLFE
;
A
#
# COMPACT_ATOMS: atom_id res chain seq x y z
N MET A 1 9.97 -11.71 -10.31
CA MET A 1 9.66 -11.34 -8.90
C MET A 1 8.65 -10.21 -8.80
N ILE A 2 8.00 -10.03 -7.64
CA ILE A 2 7.08 -8.91 -7.38
C ILE A 2 7.76 -7.91 -6.42
N ILE A 3 7.64 -6.62 -6.74
CA ILE A 3 8.15 -5.51 -5.93
C ILE A 3 7.00 -4.85 -5.15
N SER A 4 7.17 -4.64 -3.85
CA SER A 4 6.34 -3.76 -3.03
C SER A 4 7.01 -2.39 -2.90
N ALA A 5 6.41 -1.36 -3.48
CA ALA A 5 6.92 0.02 -3.49
C ALA A 5 5.99 1.00 -2.74
N SER A 6 5.81 0.99 -1.47
CA SER A 6 6.26 0.12 -0.38
C SER A 6 5.19 0.12 0.73
N ARG A 7 5.14 -0.93 1.55
CA ARG A 7 4.31 -0.93 2.77
C ARG A 7 4.91 -0.09 3.91
N ARG A 8 6.18 0.32 3.79
CA ARG A 8 6.94 1.02 4.84
C ARG A 8 7.02 2.51 4.64
N THR A 9 6.77 2.98 3.41
CA THR A 9 6.81 4.40 3.05
C THR A 9 5.96 4.69 1.82
N ASP A 10 5.56 5.93 1.63
CA ASP A 10 4.81 6.36 0.44
C ASP A 10 5.79 6.83 -0.64
N ILE A 11 6.28 5.88 -1.46
CA ILE A 11 7.23 6.16 -2.54
C ILE A 11 6.59 7.12 -3.57
N PRO A 12 5.37 6.90 -4.06
CA PRO A 12 4.74 7.83 -5.00
C PRO A 12 4.63 9.27 -4.50
N SER A 13 4.43 9.48 -3.18
CA SER A 13 4.29 10.82 -2.60
C SER A 13 5.61 11.56 -2.41
N TYR A 14 6.66 10.86 -1.98
CA TYR A 14 7.87 11.52 -1.47
C TYR A 14 9.16 11.12 -2.16
N TYR A 15 9.16 10.02 -2.91
CA TYR A 15 10.35 9.39 -3.47
C TYR A 15 10.15 8.96 -4.93
N SER A 16 9.17 9.54 -5.63
CA SER A 16 8.86 9.17 -7.02
C SER A 16 10.05 9.40 -7.96
N GLU A 17 10.74 10.55 -7.84
CA GLU A 17 11.91 10.85 -8.66
C GLU A 17 13.06 9.87 -8.41
N TRP A 18 13.38 9.61 -7.15
CA TRP A 18 14.35 8.57 -6.78
C TRP A 18 13.97 7.21 -7.35
N PHE A 19 12.70 6.83 -7.25
CA PHE A 19 12.22 5.55 -7.75
C PHE A 19 12.42 5.41 -9.26
N PHE A 20 12.12 6.45 -10.04
CA PHE A 20 12.37 6.45 -11.49
C PHE A 20 13.87 6.40 -11.80
N ASN A 21 14.71 7.07 -11.04
CA ASN A 21 16.16 6.94 -11.18
C ASN A 21 16.61 5.48 -10.91
N ARG A 22 16.03 4.80 -9.90
CA ARG A 22 16.31 3.38 -9.63
C ARG A 22 15.86 2.46 -10.76
N LEU A 23 14.70 2.74 -11.36
CA LEU A 23 14.25 1.98 -12.53
C LEU A 23 15.19 2.17 -13.75
N LYS A 24 15.65 3.39 -13.97
CA LYS A 24 16.62 3.72 -15.03
C LYS A 24 17.95 3.01 -14.82
N GLU A 25 18.46 2.99 -13.60
CA GLU A 25 19.69 2.29 -13.20
C GLU A 25 19.50 0.76 -13.09
N GLN A 26 18.25 0.29 -13.09
CA GLN A 26 17.86 -1.12 -13.01
C GLN A 26 18.28 -1.82 -11.72
N TYR A 27 18.56 -1.10 -10.64
CA TYR A 27 18.79 -1.70 -9.32
C TYR A 27 18.48 -0.75 -8.17
N VAL A 28 18.24 -1.35 -7.02
CA VAL A 28 18.06 -0.66 -5.75
C VAL A 28 18.80 -1.39 -4.63
N LEU A 29 19.30 -0.65 -3.66
CA LEU A 29 19.86 -1.19 -2.43
C LEU A 29 18.83 -1.06 -1.31
N VAL A 30 18.61 -2.13 -0.56
CA VAL A 30 17.65 -2.18 0.55
C VAL A 30 18.34 -2.69 1.80
N ARG A 31 18.36 -1.87 2.87
CA ARG A 31 18.85 -2.30 4.17
C ARG A 31 17.89 -3.28 4.82
N ASN A 32 18.44 -4.33 5.40
CA ASN A 32 17.67 -5.24 6.23
C ASN A 32 17.24 -4.51 7.52
N PRO A 33 15.93 -4.37 7.81
CA PRO A 33 15.48 -3.66 8.99
C PRO A 33 15.86 -4.35 10.31
N MET A 34 16.18 -5.65 10.28
CA MET A 34 16.62 -6.43 11.45
C MET A 34 18.14 -6.40 11.63
N ASN A 35 18.89 -6.07 10.58
CA ASN A 35 20.35 -5.96 10.62
C ASN A 35 20.82 -4.86 9.66
N MET A 36 21.10 -3.69 10.19
CA MET A 36 21.40 -2.49 9.42
C MET A 36 22.67 -2.59 8.57
N HIS A 37 23.61 -3.51 8.91
CA HIS A 37 24.82 -3.76 8.12
C HIS A 37 24.63 -4.73 6.97
N GLN A 38 23.45 -5.32 6.82
CA GLN A 38 23.09 -6.15 5.68
C GLN A 38 22.29 -5.36 4.65
N ILE A 39 22.79 -5.30 3.44
CA ILE A 39 22.17 -4.62 2.32
C ILE A 39 21.94 -5.62 1.18
N GLY A 40 20.69 -5.72 0.73
CA GLY A 40 20.34 -6.47 -0.46
C GLY A 40 20.44 -5.58 -1.70
N LYS A 41 21.17 -5.99 -2.74
CA LYS A 41 21.09 -5.41 -4.08
C LYS A 41 20.02 -6.16 -4.86
N ILE A 42 19.01 -5.44 -5.33
CA ILE A 42 17.83 -5.99 -6.00
C ILE A 42 17.83 -5.48 -7.45
N ASP A 43 17.79 -6.41 -8.39
CA ASP A 43 17.64 -6.10 -9.81
C ASP A 43 16.21 -5.59 -10.06
N LEU A 44 16.08 -4.43 -10.70
CA LEU A 44 14.82 -3.83 -11.09
C LEU A 44 14.56 -3.89 -12.60
N SER A 45 15.35 -4.66 -13.34
CA SER A 45 15.14 -4.79 -14.78
C SER A 45 13.78 -5.40 -15.12
N PRO A 46 13.14 -5.01 -16.23
CA PRO A 46 11.87 -5.60 -16.67
C PRO A 46 11.94 -7.10 -16.96
N LYS A 47 13.16 -7.67 -17.05
CA LYS A 47 13.36 -9.12 -17.29
C LYS A 47 13.00 -9.97 -16.08
N VAL A 48 13.13 -9.42 -14.87
CA VAL A 48 12.93 -10.16 -13.62
C VAL A 48 11.80 -9.60 -12.77
N VAL A 49 11.38 -8.33 -13.00
CA VAL A 49 10.26 -7.71 -12.30
C VAL A 49 8.95 -8.02 -13.03
N ASP A 50 8.16 -8.93 -12.48
CA ASP A 50 6.87 -9.34 -13.03
C ASP A 50 5.72 -8.42 -12.63
N GLY A 51 5.90 -7.69 -11.53
CA GLY A 51 4.90 -6.74 -11.07
C GLY A 51 5.39 -5.80 -9.98
N ILE A 52 4.80 -4.61 -9.92
CA ILE A 52 5.07 -3.59 -8.91
C ILE A 52 3.75 -3.19 -8.24
N VAL A 53 3.71 -3.23 -6.92
CA VAL A 53 2.59 -2.69 -6.13
C VAL A 53 3.02 -1.40 -5.48
N PHE A 54 2.36 -0.30 -5.82
CA PHE A 54 2.54 0.98 -5.17
C PHE A 54 1.54 1.15 -4.03
N TRP A 55 2.01 1.69 -2.92
CA TRP A 55 1.18 2.06 -1.78
C TRP A 55 1.25 3.55 -1.61
N THR A 56 0.12 4.22 -1.66
CA THR A 56 0.13 5.69 -1.62
C THR A 56 -1.14 6.27 -1.02
N LYS A 57 -1.00 7.47 -0.46
CA LYS A 57 -2.10 8.36 -0.12
C LYS A 57 -2.15 9.59 -1.04
N ASN A 58 -1.07 9.86 -1.77
CA ASN A 58 -0.98 11.00 -2.68
C ASN A 58 -0.01 10.70 -3.84
N PRO A 59 -0.48 10.22 -5.01
CA PRO A 59 0.37 9.91 -6.13
C PRO A 59 0.76 11.13 -6.98
N VAL A 60 0.31 12.33 -6.65
CA VAL A 60 0.50 13.54 -7.48
C VAL A 60 1.91 13.72 -8.00
N PRO A 61 3.00 13.54 -7.19
CA PRO A 61 4.36 13.70 -7.70
C PRO A 61 4.75 12.68 -8.79
N MET A 62 4.07 11.53 -8.86
CA MET A 62 4.35 10.45 -9.81
C MET A 62 3.52 10.55 -11.09
N LEU A 63 2.35 11.22 -11.06
CA LEU A 63 1.35 11.17 -12.15
C LEU A 63 1.90 11.57 -13.52
N ASN A 64 2.74 12.59 -13.58
CA ASN A 64 3.26 13.07 -14.86
C ASN A 64 4.38 12.19 -15.48
N ARG A 65 4.73 11.09 -14.83
CA ARG A 65 5.81 10.17 -15.23
C ARG A 65 5.37 8.72 -15.33
N LEU A 66 4.05 8.46 -15.35
CA LEU A 66 3.52 7.09 -15.41
C LEU A 66 3.90 6.35 -16.69
N GLU A 67 4.19 7.05 -17.77
CA GLU A 67 4.72 6.50 -19.02
C GLU A 67 6.05 5.74 -18.83
N GLU A 68 6.88 6.16 -17.87
CA GLU A 68 8.13 5.46 -17.56
C GLU A 68 7.92 4.05 -16.97
N LEU A 69 6.67 3.74 -16.56
CA LEU A 69 6.27 2.43 -16.06
C LEU A 69 5.71 1.49 -17.14
N GLU A 70 5.63 1.89 -18.40
CA GLU A 70 5.00 1.07 -19.47
C GLU A 70 5.63 -0.30 -19.65
N LYS A 71 6.94 -0.43 -19.35
CA LYS A 71 7.65 -1.71 -19.40
C LYS A 71 7.36 -2.65 -18.24
N TYR A 72 6.60 -2.17 -17.24
CA TYR A 72 6.30 -2.92 -16.03
C TYR A 72 4.80 -3.16 -15.91
N ASN A 73 4.44 -4.31 -15.36
CA ASN A 73 3.09 -4.54 -14.88
C ASN A 73 2.96 -3.99 -13.46
N TYR A 74 1.96 -3.14 -13.18
CA TYR A 74 1.83 -2.50 -11.89
C TYR A 74 0.39 -2.13 -11.55
N TYR A 75 0.14 -1.93 -10.25
CA TYR A 75 -1.09 -1.32 -9.75
C TYR A 75 -0.86 -0.57 -8.45
N PHE A 76 -1.84 0.24 -8.05
CA PHE A 76 -1.80 1.06 -6.86
C PHE A 76 -2.77 0.57 -5.79
N GLN A 77 -2.29 0.47 -4.58
CA GLN A 77 -3.04 0.41 -3.34
C GLN A 77 -3.18 1.85 -2.84
N PHE A 78 -4.29 2.51 -3.14
CA PHE A 78 -4.51 3.90 -2.83
C PHE A 78 -5.33 4.05 -1.55
N THR A 79 -4.69 4.48 -0.46
CA THR A 79 -5.36 4.68 0.82
C THR A 79 -6.02 6.06 0.89
N LEU A 80 -7.33 6.07 1.05
CA LEU A 80 -8.14 7.28 1.27
C LEU A 80 -9.22 6.98 2.31
N THR A 81 -9.04 7.56 3.48
CA THR A 81 -9.90 7.45 4.66
C THR A 81 -10.67 8.75 4.89
N ALA A 82 -11.58 8.75 5.86
CA ALA A 82 -12.37 9.93 6.23
C ALA A 82 -11.74 10.78 7.35
N TYR A 83 -10.54 10.44 7.83
CA TYR A 83 -9.92 11.15 8.95
C TYR A 83 -9.52 12.59 8.60
N GLY A 84 -9.56 13.46 9.60
CA GLY A 84 -9.13 14.86 9.48
C GLY A 84 -7.59 15.03 9.60
N PRO A 85 -7.13 16.29 9.46
CA PRO A 85 -5.69 16.61 9.54
C PRO A 85 -5.11 16.36 10.94
N GLU A 86 -5.91 16.25 11.97
CA GLU A 86 -5.48 15.87 13.32
C GLU A 86 -5.01 14.41 13.43
N VAL A 87 -5.40 13.56 12.46
CA VAL A 87 -5.00 12.14 12.38
C VAL A 87 -4.00 11.91 11.26
N GLU A 88 -4.15 12.61 10.14
CA GLU A 88 -3.32 12.49 8.92
C GLU A 88 -2.67 13.85 8.61
N THR A 89 -1.72 14.24 9.46
CA THR A 89 -1.20 15.61 9.57
C THR A 89 -0.45 16.12 8.34
N GLY A 90 0.18 15.23 7.56
CA GLY A 90 0.99 15.58 6.39
C GLY A 90 0.26 15.50 5.06
N LEU A 91 -1.04 15.19 5.05
CA LEU A 91 -1.79 15.06 3.80
C LEU A 91 -2.36 16.41 3.33
N PRO A 92 -2.34 16.66 2.01
CA PRO A 92 -3.06 17.81 1.45
C PRO A 92 -4.58 17.58 1.50
N SER A 93 -5.34 18.60 1.12
CA SER A 93 -6.81 18.56 1.12
C SER A 93 -7.35 17.36 0.33
N LYS A 94 -8.13 16.50 1.00
CA LYS A 94 -8.73 15.32 0.37
C LYS A 94 -9.67 15.71 -0.77
N ASN A 95 -10.50 16.73 -0.59
CA ASN A 95 -11.43 17.17 -1.63
C ASN A 95 -10.75 17.87 -2.80
N LYS A 96 -9.72 18.70 -2.54
CA LYS A 96 -9.08 19.51 -3.59
C LYS A 96 -7.93 18.77 -4.31
N VAL A 97 -7.28 17.79 -3.65
CA VAL A 97 -6.08 17.14 -4.16
C VAL A 97 -6.23 15.62 -4.24
N ILE A 98 -6.55 14.96 -3.12
CA ILE A 98 -6.46 13.50 -3.06
C ILE A 98 -7.54 12.81 -3.91
N ILE A 99 -8.81 13.21 -3.77
CA ILE A 99 -9.90 12.64 -4.57
C ILE A 99 -9.67 12.90 -6.08
N PRO A 100 -9.36 14.14 -6.53
CA PRO A 100 -9.02 14.39 -7.92
C PRO A 100 -7.83 13.57 -8.41
N SER A 101 -6.78 13.37 -7.59
CA SER A 101 -5.62 12.57 -7.99
C SER A 101 -5.94 11.08 -8.12
N PHE A 102 -6.82 10.53 -7.27
CA PHE A 102 -7.35 9.17 -7.42
C PHE A 102 -8.07 9.01 -8.75
N GLN A 103 -8.97 9.92 -9.05
CA GLN A 103 -9.76 9.90 -10.29
C GLN A 103 -8.87 10.05 -11.51
N ARG A 104 -7.89 10.98 -11.47
CA ARG A 104 -6.92 11.17 -12.54
C ARG A 104 -6.08 9.91 -12.75
N LEU A 105 -5.48 9.35 -11.70
CA LEU A 105 -4.69 8.12 -11.77
C LEU A 105 -5.49 7.00 -12.45
N SER A 106 -6.72 6.79 -12.00
CA SER A 106 -7.57 5.75 -12.58
C SER A 106 -7.94 5.98 -14.05
N LYS A 107 -8.14 7.23 -14.46
CA LYS A 107 -8.37 7.57 -15.87
C LYS A 107 -7.16 7.27 -16.74
N GLU A 108 -5.95 7.52 -16.24
CA GLU A 108 -4.70 7.31 -16.97
C GLU A 108 -4.32 5.83 -17.08
N ILE A 109 -4.46 5.05 -16.00
CA ILE A 109 -3.98 3.65 -15.99
C ILE A 109 -5.08 2.59 -16.00
N GLY A 110 -6.35 3.01 -15.89
CA GLY A 110 -7.51 2.14 -15.83
C GLY A 110 -7.87 1.68 -14.41
N LYS A 111 -9.20 1.56 -14.15
CA LYS A 111 -9.75 1.23 -12.81
C LYS A 111 -9.28 -0.12 -12.26
N LYS A 112 -8.87 -1.06 -13.10
CA LYS A 112 -8.33 -2.38 -12.70
C LYS A 112 -7.00 -2.25 -11.97
N LYS A 113 -6.26 -1.17 -12.22
CA LYS A 113 -4.94 -0.90 -11.64
C LYS A 113 -5.00 0.02 -10.41
N VAL A 114 -6.17 0.40 -9.92
CA VAL A 114 -6.31 1.24 -8.73
C VAL A 114 -7.25 0.57 -7.75
N VAL A 115 -6.73 0.18 -6.59
CA VAL A 115 -7.49 -0.38 -5.46
C VAL A 115 -7.68 0.70 -4.41
N TRP A 116 -8.94 1.01 -4.07
CA TRP A 116 -9.20 1.91 -2.95
C TRP A 116 -9.00 1.17 -1.63
N ARG A 117 -8.30 1.80 -0.67
CA ARG A 117 -8.17 1.31 0.70
C ARG A 117 -8.80 2.32 1.66
N TYR A 118 -9.80 1.86 2.39
CA TYR A 118 -10.36 2.58 3.53
C TYR A 118 -9.83 1.94 4.81
N ASP A 119 -8.57 2.22 5.14
CA ASP A 119 -7.72 1.43 6.02
C ASP A 119 -6.71 2.34 6.77
N PRO A 120 -6.62 2.23 8.10
CA PRO A 120 -7.44 1.43 9.00
C PRO A 120 -8.73 2.15 9.48
N ILE A 121 -9.66 1.38 10.08
CA ILE A 121 -10.83 1.89 10.79
C ILE A 121 -10.56 1.81 12.29
N PHE A 122 -10.78 2.91 13.01
CA PHE A 122 -10.83 2.96 14.47
C PHE A 122 -12.00 3.82 14.94
N LEU A 123 -12.44 3.63 16.17
CA LEU A 123 -13.54 4.38 16.77
C LEU A 123 -13.06 5.24 17.94
N ASN A 124 -13.68 6.39 18.08
CA ASN A 124 -13.64 7.25 19.26
C ASN A 124 -14.90 8.14 19.29
N GLU A 125 -14.96 9.13 20.18
CA GLU A 125 -16.11 10.06 20.29
C GLU A 125 -16.43 10.79 18.97
N LYS A 126 -15.43 11.15 18.17
CA LYS A 126 -15.60 11.84 16.89
C LYS A 126 -15.84 10.86 15.74
N TYR A 127 -15.04 9.82 15.68
CA TYR A 127 -15.04 8.83 14.59
C TYR A 127 -15.90 7.64 14.97
N THR A 128 -17.22 7.86 15.01
CA THR A 128 -18.22 6.84 15.34
C THR A 128 -18.52 5.93 14.15
N ILE A 129 -19.27 4.85 14.37
CA ILE A 129 -19.76 3.97 13.29
C ILE A 129 -20.56 4.80 12.26
N ASP A 130 -21.45 5.67 12.72
CA ASP A 130 -22.28 6.50 11.82
C ASP A 130 -21.43 7.52 11.05
N TYR A 131 -20.38 8.08 11.67
CA TYR A 131 -19.40 8.91 10.98
C TYR A 131 -18.75 8.14 9.82
N HIS A 132 -18.22 6.96 10.10
CA HIS A 132 -17.58 6.12 9.09
C HIS A 132 -18.55 5.74 7.98
N CYS A 133 -19.78 5.34 8.29
CA CYS A 133 -20.79 4.98 7.30
C CYS A 133 -21.14 6.16 6.38
N ARG A 134 -21.34 7.35 6.96
CA ARG A 134 -21.66 8.58 6.21
C ARG A 134 -20.53 8.94 5.24
N TYR A 135 -19.30 8.98 5.73
CA TYR A 135 -18.16 9.36 4.89
C TYR A 135 -17.72 8.27 3.93
N PHE A 136 -17.87 7.00 4.29
CA PHE A 136 -17.68 5.90 3.36
C PHE A 136 -18.64 6.01 2.17
N ALA A 137 -19.92 6.32 2.40
CA ALA A 137 -20.90 6.54 1.34
C ALA A 137 -20.50 7.72 0.43
N VAL A 138 -20.06 8.85 1.02
CA VAL A 138 -19.58 10.02 0.26
C VAL A 138 -18.34 9.67 -0.59
N LEU A 139 -17.40 8.93 -0.04
CA LEU A 139 -16.22 8.51 -0.79
C LEU A 139 -16.57 7.46 -1.86
N ALA A 140 -17.40 6.48 -1.54
CA ALA A 140 -17.87 5.48 -2.50
C ALA A 140 -18.54 6.13 -3.71
N SER A 141 -19.41 7.14 -3.50
CA SER A 141 -20.05 7.87 -4.62
C SER A 141 -19.06 8.56 -5.56
N LYS A 142 -17.90 8.99 -5.04
CA LYS A 142 -16.87 9.70 -5.81
C LYS A 142 -15.83 8.76 -6.44
N LEU A 143 -15.60 7.58 -5.86
CA LEU A 143 -14.49 6.70 -6.21
C LEU A 143 -14.92 5.43 -6.96
N ALA A 144 -16.14 4.92 -6.73
CA ALA A 144 -16.60 3.68 -7.35
C ALA A 144 -16.52 3.66 -8.90
N PRO A 145 -16.73 4.76 -9.63
CA PRO A 145 -16.49 4.76 -11.08
C PRO A 145 -15.04 4.49 -11.47
N TYR A 146 -14.09 4.70 -10.55
CA TYR A 146 -12.65 4.70 -10.77
C TYR A 146 -11.91 3.52 -10.12
N THR A 147 -12.62 2.58 -9.51
CA THR A 147 -12.03 1.37 -8.91
C THR A 147 -13.03 0.21 -8.97
N GLU A 148 -12.55 -1.01 -8.89
CA GLU A 148 -13.41 -2.19 -8.84
C GLU A 148 -13.70 -2.64 -7.42
N LYS A 149 -12.84 -2.28 -6.46
CA LYS A 149 -12.98 -2.71 -5.08
C LYS A 149 -12.46 -1.71 -4.05
N CYS A 150 -12.98 -1.85 -2.84
CA CYS A 150 -12.46 -1.21 -1.65
C CYS A 150 -11.97 -2.27 -0.66
N THR A 151 -10.73 -2.16 -0.22
CA THR A 151 -10.19 -2.98 0.87
C THR A 151 -10.25 -2.19 2.16
N ILE A 152 -10.80 -2.80 3.22
CA ILE A 152 -10.84 -2.20 4.55
C ILE A 152 -10.02 -3.01 5.54
N SER A 153 -9.62 -2.40 6.66
CA SER A 153 -9.12 -3.09 7.85
C SER A 153 -9.47 -2.32 9.10
N PHE A 154 -9.47 -3.01 10.23
CA PHE A 154 -9.52 -2.38 11.53
C PHE A 154 -8.11 -2.07 12.05
N LEU A 155 -8.00 -1.12 12.99
CA LEU A 155 -6.71 -0.69 13.50
C LEU A 155 -6.03 -1.80 14.30
N ASP A 156 -4.80 -2.14 13.89
CA ASP A 156 -3.90 -2.99 14.68
C ASP A 156 -3.18 -2.18 15.75
N TYR A 157 -3.12 -2.72 16.95
CA TYR A 157 -2.49 -2.09 18.10
C TYR A 157 -1.02 -2.50 18.23
N TYR A 158 -0.14 -1.80 17.47
CA TYR A 158 1.30 -1.88 17.67
C TYR A 158 1.76 -0.88 18.73
N ARG A 159 2.84 -1.16 19.43
CA ARG A 159 3.37 -0.31 20.50
C ARG A 159 3.56 1.17 20.11
N ASN A 160 4.03 1.44 18.90
CA ASN A 160 4.15 2.81 18.38
C ASN A 160 2.80 3.41 18.01
N THR A 161 1.89 2.63 17.46
CA THR A 161 0.52 3.05 17.14
C THR A 161 -0.23 3.44 18.40
N GLU A 162 -0.24 2.60 19.43
CA GLU A 162 -0.89 2.89 20.73
C GLU A 162 -0.36 4.21 21.31
N ARG A 163 0.96 4.39 21.34
CA ARG A 163 1.57 5.62 21.84
C ARG A 163 1.13 6.84 21.06
N ASN A 164 1.17 6.78 19.71
CA ASN A 164 0.89 7.92 18.85
C ASN A 164 -0.61 8.26 18.83
N MET A 165 -1.48 7.25 19.00
CA MET A 165 -2.95 7.39 19.02
C MET A 165 -3.52 7.74 20.41
N LYS A 166 -2.70 7.71 21.47
CA LYS A 166 -3.15 7.97 22.85
C LYS A 166 -3.96 9.28 22.98
N PRO A 167 -3.60 10.40 22.33
CA PRO A 167 -4.39 11.65 22.42
C PRO A 167 -5.80 11.55 21.81
N LEU A 168 -6.07 10.54 21.01
CA LEU A 168 -7.37 10.34 20.35
C LEU A 168 -8.34 9.47 21.16
N HIS A 169 -7.93 8.98 22.33
CA HIS A 169 -8.77 8.17 23.24
C HIS A 169 -9.50 7.04 22.50
N ILE A 170 -8.75 6.27 21.71
CA ILE A 170 -9.29 5.12 20.97
C ILE A 170 -9.38 3.88 21.84
N HIS A 171 -10.34 3.01 21.50
CA HIS A 171 -10.50 1.69 22.12
C HIS A 171 -10.51 0.59 21.06
N PRO A 172 -10.02 -0.62 21.35
CA PRO A 172 -10.19 -1.76 20.47
C PRO A 172 -11.67 -1.98 20.13
N LEU A 173 -11.95 -2.23 18.85
CA LEU A 173 -13.30 -2.54 18.42
C LEU A 173 -13.71 -3.94 18.92
N THR A 174 -14.94 -4.05 19.43
CA THR A 174 -15.51 -5.39 19.68
C THR A 174 -15.87 -6.07 18.35
N VAL A 175 -16.00 -7.39 18.40
CA VAL A 175 -16.40 -8.18 17.23
C VAL A 175 -17.79 -7.75 16.72
N GLU A 176 -18.71 -7.36 17.63
CA GLU A 176 -20.04 -6.85 17.27
C GLU A 176 -19.94 -5.52 16.52
N GLN A 177 -19.09 -4.60 16.98
CA GLN A 177 -18.85 -3.32 16.29
C GLN A 177 -18.22 -3.54 14.91
N GLN A 178 -17.28 -4.47 14.79
CA GLN A 178 -16.70 -4.83 13.48
C GLN A 178 -17.78 -5.37 12.54
N LYS A 179 -18.61 -6.31 13.00
CA LYS A 179 -19.73 -6.85 12.21
C LYS A 179 -20.75 -5.80 11.80
N GLU A 180 -21.08 -4.89 12.70
CA GLU A 180 -22.01 -3.77 12.39
C GLU A 180 -21.44 -2.86 11.30
N ILE A 181 -20.16 -2.49 11.39
CA ILE A 181 -19.49 -1.69 10.35
C ILE A 181 -19.49 -2.42 9.01
N ILE A 182 -19.11 -3.70 9.00
CA ILE A 182 -19.08 -4.53 7.80
C ILE A 182 -20.45 -4.57 7.14
N GLU A 183 -21.51 -4.89 7.88
CA GLU A 183 -22.86 -4.97 7.36
C GLU A 183 -23.32 -3.66 6.72
N LYS A 184 -23.10 -2.52 7.41
CA LYS A 184 -23.43 -1.20 6.90
C LYS A 184 -22.60 -0.85 5.65
N PHE A 185 -21.30 -1.15 5.64
CA PHE A 185 -20.42 -0.90 4.49
C PHE A 185 -20.76 -1.73 3.28
N VAL A 186 -21.13 -3.01 3.45
CA VAL A 186 -21.62 -3.88 2.37
C VAL A 186 -22.86 -3.29 1.71
N ARG A 187 -23.85 -2.85 2.50
CA ARG A 187 -25.06 -2.20 1.97
C ARG A 187 -24.73 -0.94 1.16
N ILE A 188 -23.73 -0.17 1.60
CA ILE A 188 -23.28 1.02 0.87
C ILE A 188 -22.55 0.60 -0.41
N ALA A 189 -21.59 -0.31 -0.33
CA ALA A 189 -20.79 -0.77 -1.46
C ALA A 189 -21.65 -1.36 -2.58
N GLN A 190 -22.68 -2.14 -2.23
CA GLN A 190 -23.64 -2.71 -3.19
C GLN A 190 -24.36 -1.64 -4.03
N ARG A 191 -24.71 -0.48 -3.44
CA ARG A 191 -25.36 0.62 -4.18
C ARG A 191 -24.48 1.20 -5.30
N TYR A 192 -23.16 1.02 -5.20
CA TYR A 192 -22.17 1.54 -6.14
C TYR A 192 -21.51 0.43 -6.97
N ASN A 193 -22.00 -0.82 -6.89
CA ASN A 193 -21.38 -1.99 -7.52
C ASN A 193 -19.88 -2.10 -7.21
N LEU A 194 -19.51 -1.84 -5.95
CA LEU A 194 -18.16 -1.86 -5.45
C LEU A 194 -17.93 -3.12 -4.62
N HIS A 195 -16.95 -3.94 -5.01
CA HIS A 195 -16.55 -5.10 -4.21
C HIS A 195 -15.87 -4.66 -2.91
N LEU A 196 -16.21 -5.32 -1.79
CA LEU A 196 -15.63 -5.07 -0.48
C LEU A 196 -14.87 -6.30 -0.01
N ASP A 197 -13.63 -6.11 0.44
CA ASP A 197 -12.83 -7.15 1.08
C ASP A 197 -12.08 -6.60 2.32
N THR A 198 -11.53 -7.49 3.18
CA THR A 198 -10.84 -7.13 4.41
C THR A 198 -9.37 -7.54 4.39
N CYS A 199 -8.48 -6.68 4.87
CA CYS A 199 -7.04 -6.96 4.91
C CYS A 199 -6.62 -7.60 6.23
N ALA A 200 -6.31 -8.90 6.17
CA ALA A 200 -5.71 -9.67 7.27
C ALA A 200 -6.45 -9.55 8.62
N GLU A 201 -7.78 -9.58 8.57
CA GLU A 201 -8.63 -9.61 9.76
C GLU A 201 -8.79 -11.05 10.25
N SER A 202 -8.74 -11.26 11.56
CA SER A 202 -8.94 -12.59 12.17
C SER A 202 -10.42 -13.00 12.18
N CYS A 203 -11.34 -12.04 12.13
CA CYS A 203 -12.76 -12.31 12.06
C CYS A 203 -13.19 -12.65 10.63
N ASP A 204 -13.90 -13.76 10.45
CA ASP A 204 -14.50 -14.13 9.18
C ASP A 204 -15.80 -13.34 8.95
N PHE A 205 -15.84 -12.63 7.83
CA PHE A 205 -16.99 -11.85 7.38
C PHE A 205 -17.68 -12.46 6.13
N GLY A 206 -17.36 -13.73 5.80
CA GLY A 206 -17.91 -14.45 4.64
C GLY A 206 -19.42 -14.46 4.57
N LYS A 207 -20.12 -14.53 5.73
CA LYS A 207 -21.59 -14.45 5.81
C LYS A 207 -22.17 -13.13 5.30
N PHE A 208 -21.38 -12.06 5.22
CA PHE A 208 -21.75 -10.78 4.64
C PHE A 208 -21.29 -10.63 3.18
N GLY A 209 -20.70 -11.67 2.59
CA GLY A 209 -20.11 -11.62 1.24
C GLY A 209 -18.78 -10.89 1.16
N VAL A 210 -18.07 -10.73 2.29
CA VAL A 210 -16.76 -10.04 2.39
C VAL A 210 -15.67 -11.08 2.59
N SER A 211 -14.76 -11.19 1.63
CA SER A 211 -13.62 -12.11 1.66
C SER A 211 -12.35 -11.45 2.22
N HIS A 212 -11.35 -12.27 2.52
CA HIS A 212 -10.02 -11.77 2.82
C HIS A 212 -9.33 -11.22 1.57
N ALA A 213 -8.72 -10.05 1.70
CA ALA A 213 -8.03 -9.38 0.62
C ALA A 213 -6.64 -9.94 0.37
N CYS A 214 -6.22 -9.94 -0.90
CA CYS A 214 -4.84 -10.04 -1.30
C CYS A 214 -4.35 -8.65 -1.70
N CYS A 215 -3.53 -8.00 -0.85
CA CYS A 215 -3.02 -6.68 -1.18
C CYS A 215 -1.89 -6.74 -2.21
N ILE A 216 -1.07 -7.79 -2.18
CA ILE A 216 -0.20 -8.21 -3.28
C ILE A 216 -0.87 -9.42 -3.90
N ASP A 217 -1.57 -9.16 -4.99
CA ASP A 217 -2.60 -10.02 -5.54
C ASP A 217 -2.13 -10.67 -6.84
N LYS A 218 -1.93 -12.00 -6.79
CA LYS A 218 -1.52 -12.82 -7.93
C LYS A 218 -2.52 -12.70 -9.09
N GLU A 219 -3.82 -12.90 -8.79
CA GLU A 219 -4.86 -12.92 -9.82
C GLU A 219 -4.98 -11.55 -10.51
N ARG A 220 -4.82 -10.46 -9.74
CA ARG A 220 -4.79 -9.11 -10.30
C ARG A 220 -3.63 -8.92 -11.26
N PHE A 221 -2.41 -9.35 -10.91
CA PHE A 221 -1.27 -9.29 -11.80
C PHE A 221 -1.47 -10.14 -13.06
N GLU A 222 -1.98 -11.36 -12.92
CA GLU A 222 -2.30 -12.24 -14.06
C GLU A 222 -3.32 -11.59 -15.00
N ARG A 223 -4.38 -10.99 -14.42
CA ARG A 223 -5.45 -10.32 -15.19
C ARG A 223 -4.96 -9.05 -15.91
N ILE A 224 -4.09 -8.25 -15.27
CA ILE A 224 -3.55 -7.02 -15.85
C ILE A 224 -2.49 -7.34 -16.89
N GLY A 225 -1.58 -8.26 -16.59
CA GLY A 225 -0.41 -8.61 -17.41
C GLY A 225 -0.70 -9.64 -18.48
N LYS A 226 -1.85 -10.34 -18.42
CA LYS A 226 -2.22 -11.43 -19.34
C LYS A 226 -1.19 -12.58 -19.38
N TYR A 227 -0.69 -12.97 -18.21
CA TYR A 227 0.24 -14.09 -18.00
C TYR A 227 -0.14 -14.83 -16.71
N LYS A 228 0.44 -16.02 -16.52
CA LYS A 228 0.32 -16.78 -15.27
C LYS A 228 1.57 -16.57 -14.41
N LEU A 229 1.38 -16.58 -13.09
CA LEU A 229 2.48 -16.46 -12.13
C LEU A 229 2.62 -17.75 -11.31
N ASN A 230 3.83 -18.24 -11.22
CA ASN A 230 4.18 -19.29 -10.29
C ASN A 230 4.75 -18.64 -9.01
N VAL A 231 3.89 -18.28 -8.10
CA VAL A 231 4.23 -17.60 -6.84
C VAL A 231 3.41 -18.14 -5.69
N GLU A 232 4.08 -18.36 -4.55
CA GLU A 232 3.46 -18.81 -3.31
C GLU A 232 3.01 -17.64 -2.43
N LYS A 233 2.15 -17.96 -1.44
CA LYS A 233 1.79 -17.06 -0.34
C LYS A 233 3.06 -16.61 0.40
N ASP A 234 3.09 -15.36 0.82
CA ASP A 234 4.18 -14.80 1.63
C ASP A 234 4.14 -15.38 3.05
N LYS A 235 5.11 -16.24 3.36
CA LYS A 235 5.24 -16.92 4.67
C LYS A 235 5.61 -15.96 5.82
N ASN A 236 6.00 -14.72 5.51
CA ASN A 236 6.35 -13.69 6.50
C ASN A 236 5.18 -12.77 6.85
N GLN A 237 3.99 -13.03 6.33
CA GLN A 237 2.77 -12.30 6.65
C GLN A 237 1.92 -13.07 7.67
N ARG A 238 0.92 -12.39 8.24
CA ARG A 238 -0.08 -13.00 9.11
C ARG A 238 -0.80 -14.16 8.40
N GLU A 239 -1.32 -15.10 9.16
CA GLU A 239 -2.01 -16.27 8.64
C GLU A 239 -3.20 -15.90 7.75
N GLU A 240 -3.96 -14.89 8.13
CA GLU A 240 -5.13 -14.37 7.41
C GLU A 240 -4.76 -13.54 6.17
N CYS A 241 -3.49 -13.17 6.02
CA CYS A 241 -3.04 -12.38 4.88
C CYS A 241 -2.93 -13.25 3.63
N GLY A 242 -3.67 -12.94 2.58
CA GLY A 242 -3.62 -13.63 1.29
C GLY A 242 -2.51 -13.16 0.34
N CYS A 243 -1.62 -12.26 0.75
CA CYS A 243 -0.59 -11.71 -0.12
C CYS A 243 0.41 -12.76 -0.58
N VAL A 244 0.82 -12.68 -1.84
CA VAL A 244 1.93 -13.49 -2.36
C VAL A 244 3.30 -12.89 -2.05
N ALA A 245 4.35 -13.70 -2.16
CA ALA A 245 5.71 -13.32 -1.87
C ALA A 245 6.16 -12.11 -2.72
N SER A 246 6.82 -11.16 -2.06
CA SER A 246 7.30 -9.92 -2.69
C SER A 246 8.51 -9.35 -1.96
N ILE A 247 9.23 -8.44 -2.62
CA ILE A 247 10.36 -7.71 -2.04
C ILE A 247 9.93 -6.26 -1.80
N ASP A 248 9.91 -5.82 -0.54
CA ASP A 248 9.65 -4.44 -0.19
C ASP A 248 10.93 -3.60 -0.29
N ILE A 249 10.88 -2.52 -1.08
CA ILE A 249 12.04 -1.66 -1.35
C ILE A 249 12.05 -0.35 -0.55
N GLY A 250 11.09 -0.16 0.35
CA GLY A 250 11.05 1.00 1.22
C GLY A 250 11.78 0.79 2.55
N ALA A 251 11.70 1.81 3.39
CA ALA A 251 12.32 1.81 4.71
C ALA A 251 11.39 2.41 5.77
N TYR A 252 11.53 1.92 7.01
CA TYR A 252 10.83 2.47 8.17
C TYR A 252 11.30 3.90 8.47
N ASN A 253 10.42 4.70 9.09
CA ASN A 253 10.68 6.10 9.46
C ASN A 253 11.11 6.98 8.28
N THR A 254 10.44 6.86 7.13
CA THR A 254 10.72 7.68 5.95
C THR A 254 9.46 8.34 5.37
N CYS A 255 8.25 7.87 5.71
CA CYS A 255 7.01 8.42 5.21
C CYS A 255 6.62 9.72 5.94
N ARG A 256 6.36 10.79 5.20
CA ARG A 256 6.00 12.12 5.75
C ARG A 256 4.50 12.39 5.80
N ASN A 257 3.64 11.41 5.52
CA ASN A 257 2.18 11.56 5.63
C ASN A 257 1.69 11.89 7.04
N GLY A 258 2.51 11.63 8.07
CA GLY A 258 2.21 12.00 9.45
C GLY A 258 0.97 11.31 10.05
N CYS A 259 0.60 10.13 9.54
CA CYS A 259 -0.54 9.37 10.05
C CYS A 259 -0.25 8.87 11.47
N LEU A 260 -1.08 9.21 12.44
CA LEU A 260 -0.88 8.80 13.84
C LEU A 260 -0.97 7.29 14.02
N TYR A 261 -1.79 6.62 13.22
CA TYR A 261 -1.96 5.16 13.24
C TYR A 261 -0.87 4.38 12.48
N CYS A 262 0.18 5.05 11.99
CA CYS A 262 1.19 4.40 11.16
C CYS A 262 2.10 3.48 11.97
N TYR A 263 2.13 2.21 11.62
CA TYR A 263 3.06 1.24 12.21
C TYR A 263 4.50 1.40 11.72
N ALA A 264 4.70 2.02 10.56
CA ALA A 264 6.01 2.13 9.92
C ALA A 264 6.83 3.34 10.39
N ASN A 265 6.21 4.29 11.10
CA ASN A 265 6.87 5.48 11.64
C ASN A 265 6.87 5.44 13.17
N TYR A 266 8.07 5.50 13.76
CA TYR A 266 8.22 5.49 15.22
C TYR A 266 8.15 6.90 15.83
N SER A 267 8.71 7.90 15.12
CA SER A 267 8.64 9.31 15.55
C SER A 267 8.83 10.25 14.37
N GLY A 268 8.24 11.46 14.45
CA GLY A 268 8.44 12.52 13.46
C GLY A 268 9.89 12.97 13.34
N MET A 269 10.63 12.95 14.46
CA MET A 269 12.07 13.29 14.46
C MET A 269 12.87 12.28 13.62
N SER A 270 12.63 10.98 13.79
CA SER A 270 13.28 9.94 12.99
C SER A 270 12.96 10.08 11.51
N VAL A 271 11.70 10.39 11.18
CA VAL A 271 11.27 10.62 9.78
C VAL A 271 12.02 11.81 9.17
N ASN A 272 12.09 12.95 9.87
CA ASN A 272 12.79 14.15 9.39
C ASN A 272 14.30 13.91 9.23
N ASN A 273 14.92 13.22 10.18
CA ASN A 273 16.35 12.88 10.11
C ASN A 273 16.65 11.96 8.92
N ASN A 274 15.82 10.97 8.65
CA ASN A 274 16.01 10.05 7.54
C ASN A 274 15.73 10.75 6.20
N PHE A 275 14.70 11.59 6.13
CA PHE A 275 14.40 12.39 4.94
C PHE A 275 15.54 13.37 4.62
N GLY A 276 16.17 14.00 5.62
CA GLY A 276 17.36 14.85 5.42
C GLY A 276 18.59 14.11 4.89
N LYS A 277 18.60 12.76 4.97
CA LYS A 277 19.67 11.91 4.42
C LYS A 277 19.28 11.29 3.06
N HIS A 278 18.11 11.64 2.52
CA HIS A 278 17.69 11.20 1.19
C HIS A 278 18.49 11.89 0.11
N ASN A 279 18.84 11.13 -0.93
CA ASN A 279 19.50 11.63 -2.14
C ASN A 279 18.93 10.90 -3.35
N LEU A 280 18.50 11.66 -4.34
CA LEU A 280 17.86 11.17 -5.57
C LEU A 280 18.74 10.19 -6.37
N GLU A 281 20.06 10.40 -6.34
CA GLU A 281 21.02 9.58 -7.06
C GLU A 281 21.50 8.35 -6.26
N SER A 282 21.23 8.33 -4.95
CA SER A 282 21.65 7.21 -4.10
C SER A 282 20.90 5.92 -4.45
N PRO A 283 21.56 4.76 -4.50
CA PRO A 283 20.87 3.48 -4.64
C PRO A 283 20.08 3.10 -3.37
N LEU A 284 20.38 3.68 -2.21
CA LEU A 284 19.59 3.56 -0.98
C LEU A 284 18.51 4.65 -0.91
N LEU A 285 17.36 4.35 -0.33
CA LEU A 285 16.29 5.33 -0.11
C LEU A 285 16.75 6.49 0.76
N PHE A 286 17.60 6.22 1.75
CA PHE A 286 18.26 7.23 2.57
C PHE A 286 19.59 6.71 3.13
N GLY A 287 20.48 7.64 3.50
CA GLY A 287 21.82 7.33 4.02
C GLY A 287 22.80 6.90 2.92
N LYS A 288 23.93 6.34 3.35
CA LYS A 288 25.02 5.88 2.48
C LYS A 288 25.45 4.48 2.87
N VAL A 289 26.07 3.77 1.94
CA VAL A 289 26.76 2.51 2.23
C VAL A 289 28.06 2.85 2.94
N ASN A 290 28.33 2.19 4.07
CA ASN A 290 29.54 2.37 4.88
C ASN A 290 30.47 1.15 4.70
N GLU A 291 31.72 1.28 5.16
CA GLU A 291 32.74 0.22 5.05
C GLU A 291 32.34 -1.09 5.78
N GLU A 292 31.56 -0.97 6.87
CA GLU A 292 31.06 -2.12 7.64
C GLU A 292 29.87 -2.83 6.98
N ASP A 293 29.27 -2.22 5.96
CA ASP A 293 28.08 -2.75 5.31
C ASP A 293 28.43 -3.90 4.36
N LYS A 294 27.63 -4.97 4.46
CA LYS A 294 27.76 -6.15 3.57
C LYS A 294 26.66 -6.09 2.51
N VAL A 295 27.03 -5.68 1.30
CA VAL A 295 26.13 -5.69 0.15
C VAL A 295 26.15 -7.07 -0.49
N LYS A 296 24.95 -7.71 -0.59
CA LYS A 296 24.79 -9.00 -1.28
C LYS A 296 23.75 -8.86 -2.39
N GLU A 297 24.04 -9.38 -3.55
CA GLU A 297 23.04 -9.52 -4.61
C GLU A 297 21.99 -10.53 -4.19
N ARG A 298 20.72 -10.18 -4.40
CA ARG A 298 19.62 -11.12 -4.25
C ARG A 298 19.40 -11.84 -5.58
N ASN A 299 19.57 -13.15 -5.55
CA ASN A 299 19.18 -13.97 -6.69
C ASN A 299 17.67 -13.87 -6.87
N VAL A 300 17.25 -13.25 -7.96
CA VAL A 300 15.84 -13.03 -8.31
C VAL A 300 15.62 -13.51 -9.75
N THR A 301 14.47 -14.13 -9.96
CA THR A 301 14.05 -14.62 -11.28
C THR A 301 12.63 -14.17 -11.56
N SER A 302 12.24 -14.15 -12.82
CA SER A 302 10.85 -14.00 -13.20
C SER A 302 10.02 -15.18 -12.69
N LEU A 303 8.83 -14.87 -12.20
CA LEU A 303 7.81 -15.81 -11.71
C LEU A 303 6.77 -16.12 -12.78
N ILE A 304 6.90 -15.52 -13.97
CA ILE A 304 5.98 -15.78 -15.08
C ILE A 304 6.13 -17.24 -15.50
N ASP A 305 5.03 -17.95 -15.50
CA ASP A 305 4.95 -19.30 -16.07
C ASP A 305 5.06 -19.19 -17.59
N ARG A 306 6.14 -19.77 -18.12
CA ARG A 306 6.41 -19.80 -19.56
C ARG A 306 5.98 -21.13 -20.20
N GLN A 307 5.32 -22.02 -19.46
CA GLN A 307 4.75 -23.22 -20.06
C GLN A 307 3.64 -22.80 -21.01
N MET A 308 3.87 -22.95 -22.31
CA MET A 308 2.82 -22.86 -23.30
C MET A 308 1.84 -24.01 -23.04
N THR A 309 0.60 -23.69 -22.67
CA THR A 309 -0.48 -24.66 -22.73
C THR A 309 -0.83 -24.87 -24.19
N LEU A 310 -0.71 -26.13 -24.65
CA LEU A 310 -1.01 -26.53 -26.05
C LEU A 310 -2.48 -26.31 -26.45
N PHE A 311 -3.33 -25.77 -25.56
CA PHE A 311 -4.79 -25.70 -25.67
C PHE A 311 -5.41 -24.37 -25.20
N GLU A 312 -4.72 -23.23 -25.34
CA GLU A 312 -5.36 -21.90 -25.23
C GLU A 312 -5.31 -21.15 -26.56
#